data_a8aca82cd83e2e16f5794969ce3088fe
#
_entry.id   a8aca82cd83e2e16f5794969ce3088fe
#
_cell.length_a   1.000
_cell.length_b   1.000
_cell.length_c   1.000
_cell.angle_alpha   90.00
_cell.angle_beta   90.00
_cell.angle_gamma   90.00
#
_symmetry.space_group_name_H-M   'P 1'
#
loop_
_entity.id
_entity.type
_entity.pdbx_description
1 polymer ?
#
loop_
_entity_poly.entity_id
_entity_poly.type
_entity_poly.pdbx_seq_one_letter_code
_entity_poly.pdbx_strand_id
1 'polypeptide(L)'
;MLAILPFPNIDPILISFEIMERNFAIHWYAISYIAGFLCALAWMRFEVSKVDLWQDNTPPLTKTKIEDVITWMIIGTILGGRLGYVLFYQFEAFLLDPLRIIRVWEGGMSFHGGFMGVILAGLLYCRKTNSNPWSVGDLIASSSCFGLLFGRIANFINAELWGRPTDAPWGIAFPTQAAQNCAQALGEICGRHPSQLYEAALEGIILFAVMAFLIFKRHWFKIPGQIIGIFFIGYGLARVIVESFRQADLQFISIDNPNGYIIRIYELGLTMGQTLSIPMVFIGILIIYMARRRVK
;
A
#
# COMPACT_ATOMS: atom_id res chain seq x y z
N MET A 1 -30.51 7.21 -17.99
CA MET A 1 -29.36 7.54 -17.12
C MET A 1 -29.17 6.39 -16.15
N LEU A 2 -28.02 5.73 -16.18
CA LEU A 2 -27.65 4.77 -15.14
C LEU A 2 -27.43 5.59 -13.86
N ALA A 3 -28.00 5.14 -12.74
CA ALA A 3 -27.95 5.89 -11.49
C ALA A 3 -26.51 5.84 -10.93
N ILE A 4 -25.82 6.99 -10.95
CA ILE A 4 -24.54 7.17 -10.25
C ILE A 4 -24.81 7.06 -8.75
N LEU A 5 -24.01 6.26 -8.04
CA LEU A 5 -24.16 6.09 -6.60
C LEU A 5 -23.69 7.34 -5.85
N PRO A 6 -24.46 7.85 -4.88
CA PRO A 6 -23.99 8.94 -4.04
C PRO A 6 -22.82 8.45 -3.18
N PHE A 7 -21.85 9.32 -2.93
CA PHE A 7 -20.80 9.03 -1.94
C PHE A 7 -21.43 8.90 -0.55
N PRO A 8 -21.06 7.87 0.24
CA PRO A 8 -21.59 7.73 1.60
C PRO A 8 -21.19 8.95 2.45
N ASN A 9 -22.14 9.45 3.25
CA ASN A 9 -21.89 10.60 4.13
C ASN A 9 -21.06 10.18 5.34
N ILE A 10 -19.73 10.04 5.14
CA ILE A 10 -18.77 9.67 6.16
C ILE A 10 -17.84 10.85 6.38
N ASP A 11 -17.77 11.36 7.61
CA ASP A 11 -16.81 12.40 7.98
C ASP A 11 -15.41 11.77 8.05
N PRO A 12 -14.38 12.31 7.38
CA PRO A 12 -12.99 11.88 7.53
C PRO A 12 -12.44 11.95 8.96
N ILE A 13 -13.07 12.82 9.80
CA ILE A 13 -12.75 12.94 11.22
C ILE A 13 -13.66 12.00 12.01
N LEU A 14 -13.08 11.00 12.68
CA LEU A 14 -13.83 10.09 13.54
C LEU A 14 -14.33 10.77 14.81
N ILE A 15 -13.44 11.53 15.49
CA ILE A 15 -13.74 12.26 16.72
C ILE A 15 -12.90 13.54 16.72
N SER A 16 -13.52 14.66 17.08
CA SER A 16 -12.81 15.90 17.40
C SER A 16 -13.09 16.31 18.84
N PHE A 17 -12.08 16.83 19.52
CA PHE A 17 -12.19 17.34 20.88
C PHE A 17 -11.26 18.54 21.09
N GLU A 18 -11.65 19.42 21.99
CA GLU A 18 -10.90 20.62 22.31
C GLU A 18 -10.21 20.46 23.67
N ILE A 19 -8.87 20.71 23.70
CA ILE A 19 -8.09 20.75 24.93
C ILE A 19 -7.29 22.04 24.92
N MET A 20 -7.43 22.87 25.96
CA MET A 20 -6.69 24.14 26.12
C MET A 20 -6.75 25.02 24.86
N GLU A 21 -7.94 25.29 24.35
CA GLU A 21 -8.20 26.10 23.15
C GLU A 21 -7.56 25.54 21.85
N ARG A 22 -7.10 24.31 21.86
CA ARG A 22 -6.58 23.60 20.68
C ARG A 22 -7.52 22.49 20.27
N ASN A 23 -7.90 22.49 19.00
CA ASN A 23 -8.70 21.43 18.40
C ASN A 23 -7.81 20.25 18.02
N PHE A 24 -8.12 19.08 18.57
CA PHE A 24 -7.52 17.79 18.20
C PHE A 24 -8.55 16.97 17.44
N ALA A 25 -8.11 16.32 16.37
CA ALA A 25 -8.95 15.46 15.57
C ALA A 25 -8.29 14.08 15.37
N ILE A 26 -9.06 13.02 15.61
CA ILE A 26 -8.67 11.66 15.27
C ILE A 26 -9.29 11.33 13.91
N HIS A 27 -8.46 11.12 12.92
CA HIS A 27 -8.86 10.79 11.57
C HIS A 27 -8.98 9.27 11.37
N TRP A 28 -9.88 8.83 10.50
CA TRP A 28 -9.98 7.43 10.09
C TRP A 28 -8.66 6.85 9.57
N TYR A 29 -7.82 7.71 8.99
CA TYR A 29 -6.47 7.33 8.56
C TYR A 29 -5.63 6.75 9.70
N ALA A 30 -5.60 7.42 10.84
CA ALA A 30 -4.85 6.96 12.01
C ALA A 30 -5.38 5.61 12.52
N ILE A 31 -6.71 5.47 12.59
CA ILE A 31 -7.36 4.22 12.99
C ILE A 31 -7.04 3.08 12.01
N SER A 32 -7.06 3.37 10.71
CA SER A 32 -6.73 2.40 9.66
C SER A 32 -5.29 1.88 9.76
N TYR A 33 -4.32 2.75 10.03
CA TYR A 33 -2.94 2.31 10.29
C TYR A 33 -2.82 1.45 11.54
N ILE A 34 -3.46 1.87 12.65
CA ILE A 34 -3.48 1.09 13.90
C ILE A 34 -4.11 -0.27 13.65
N ALA A 35 -5.28 -0.34 13.01
CA ALA A 35 -5.95 -1.59 12.67
C ALA A 35 -5.07 -2.49 11.79
N GLY A 36 -4.42 -1.92 10.76
CA GLY A 36 -3.48 -2.65 9.91
C GLY A 36 -2.33 -3.28 10.69
N PHE A 37 -1.69 -2.52 11.57
CA PHE A 37 -0.60 -3.05 12.42
C PHE A 37 -1.08 -4.08 13.43
N LEU A 38 -2.24 -3.89 14.06
CA LEU A 38 -2.80 -4.87 15.01
C LEU A 38 -3.18 -6.18 14.32
N CYS A 39 -3.80 -6.09 13.13
CA CYS A 39 -4.11 -7.29 12.34
C CYS A 39 -2.83 -7.99 11.86
N ALA A 40 -1.82 -7.25 11.40
CA ALA A 40 -0.52 -7.80 11.03
C ALA A 40 0.15 -8.50 12.22
N LEU A 41 0.17 -7.88 13.40
CA LEU A 41 0.70 -8.45 14.63
C LEU A 41 -0.01 -9.77 14.99
N ALA A 42 -1.34 -9.77 14.99
CA ALA A 42 -2.14 -10.94 15.30
C ALA A 42 -1.88 -12.08 14.29
N TRP A 43 -1.84 -11.75 13.00
CA TRP A 43 -1.59 -12.69 11.92
C TRP A 43 -0.18 -13.31 12.01
N MET A 44 0.86 -12.50 12.14
CA MET A 44 2.24 -12.98 12.27
C MET A 44 2.40 -13.87 13.51
N ARG A 45 1.78 -13.51 14.65
CA ARG A 45 1.77 -14.36 15.86
C ARG A 45 1.06 -15.69 15.62
N PHE A 46 -0.02 -15.70 14.86
CA PHE A 46 -0.72 -16.90 14.46
C PHE A 46 0.14 -17.79 13.57
N GLU A 47 0.79 -17.23 12.52
CA GLU A 47 1.64 -17.97 11.60
C GLU A 47 2.85 -18.61 12.32
N VAL A 48 3.56 -17.88 13.19
CA VAL A 48 4.70 -18.45 13.92
C VAL A 48 4.27 -19.48 14.98
N SER A 49 3.00 -19.50 15.39
CA SER A 49 2.48 -20.55 16.28
C SER A 49 2.27 -21.88 15.56
N LYS A 50 2.21 -21.88 14.22
CA LYS A 50 2.04 -23.06 13.37
C LYS A 50 3.41 -23.54 12.90
N VAL A 51 4.13 -24.24 13.77
CA VAL A 51 5.54 -24.66 13.51
C VAL A 51 5.68 -25.54 12.27
N ASP A 52 4.67 -26.37 11.96
CA ASP A 52 4.61 -27.28 10.82
C ASP A 52 4.63 -26.59 9.44
N LEU A 53 4.29 -25.30 9.40
CA LEU A 53 4.31 -24.50 8.17
C LEU A 53 5.74 -24.12 7.74
N TRP A 54 6.71 -24.13 8.69
CA TRP A 54 8.05 -23.59 8.48
C TRP A 54 9.07 -24.68 8.09
N GLN A 55 10.16 -24.25 7.44
CA GLN A 55 11.28 -25.14 7.16
C GLN A 55 11.82 -25.72 8.48
N ASP A 56 12.08 -27.01 8.48
CA ASP A 56 12.57 -27.79 9.64
C ASP A 56 11.71 -27.59 10.92
N ASN A 57 10.42 -27.25 10.75
CA ASN A 57 9.46 -26.93 11.82
C ASN A 57 9.97 -25.81 12.75
N THR A 58 10.80 -24.90 12.21
CA THR A 58 11.41 -23.81 12.97
C THR A 58 10.95 -22.45 12.44
N PRO A 59 10.02 -21.76 13.11
CA PRO A 59 9.60 -20.40 12.74
C PRO A 59 10.79 -19.43 12.84
N PRO A 60 10.87 -18.40 11.97
CA PRO A 60 11.99 -17.47 11.94
C PRO A 60 12.08 -16.57 13.17
N LEU A 61 10.94 -16.38 13.88
CA LEU A 61 10.82 -15.53 15.06
C LEU A 61 9.95 -16.20 16.11
N THR A 62 10.19 -15.88 17.38
CA THR A 62 9.28 -16.20 18.49
C THR A 62 8.15 -15.17 18.55
N LYS A 63 7.05 -15.50 19.26
CA LYS A 63 5.93 -14.57 19.44
C LYS A 63 6.33 -13.23 20.05
N THR A 64 7.29 -13.21 20.97
CA THR A 64 7.81 -11.97 21.57
C THR A 64 8.61 -11.14 20.56
N LYS A 65 9.40 -11.78 19.71
CA LYS A 65 10.18 -11.10 18.66
C LYS A 65 9.30 -10.50 17.54
N ILE A 66 8.02 -10.92 17.40
CA ILE A 66 7.10 -10.31 16.45
C ILE A 66 6.78 -8.86 16.84
N GLU A 67 6.64 -8.56 18.13
CA GLU A 67 6.42 -7.18 18.61
C GLU A 67 7.59 -6.28 18.26
N ASP A 68 8.80 -6.79 18.43
CA ASP A 68 10.02 -6.06 18.07
C ASP A 68 10.05 -5.76 16.57
N VAL A 69 9.81 -6.76 15.70
CA VAL A 69 9.86 -6.55 14.24
C VAL A 69 8.79 -5.56 13.78
N ILE A 70 7.57 -5.60 14.35
CA ILE A 70 6.53 -4.61 14.06
C ILE A 70 7.00 -3.21 14.46
N THR A 71 7.62 -3.05 15.61
CA THR A 71 8.19 -1.77 16.05
C THR A 71 9.25 -1.25 15.05
N TRP A 72 10.14 -2.14 14.60
CA TRP A 72 11.12 -1.78 13.56
C TRP A 72 10.47 -1.38 12.25
N MET A 73 9.39 -2.06 11.82
CA MET A 73 8.64 -1.71 10.63
C MET A 73 7.95 -0.34 10.75
N ILE A 74 7.34 -0.04 11.90
CA ILE A 74 6.72 1.27 12.16
C ILE A 74 7.77 2.38 12.06
N ILE A 75 8.91 2.22 12.74
CA ILE A 75 10.02 3.18 12.69
C ILE A 75 10.54 3.31 11.26
N GLY A 76 10.74 2.19 10.56
CA GLY A 76 11.17 2.17 9.15
C GLY A 76 10.21 2.91 8.24
N THR A 77 8.91 2.70 8.41
CA THR A 77 7.86 3.39 7.63
C THR A 77 7.90 4.89 7.85
N ILE A 78 7.97 5.34 9.12
CA ILE A 78 7.96 6.77 9.46
C ILE A 78 9.24 7.45 8.97
N LEU A 79 10.40 6.92 9.32
CA LEU A 79 11.69 7.51 8.93
C LEU A 79 11.90 7.45 7.43
N GLY A 80 11.64 6.31 6.81
CA GLY A 80 11.79 6.14 5.37
C GLY A 80 10.81 7.01 4.59
N GLY A 81 9.54 7.05 4.99
CA GLY A 81 8.51 7.88 4.39
C GLY A 81 8.86 9.37 4.45
N ARG A 82 9.32 9.82 5.60
CA ARG A 82 9.73 11.23 5.78
C ARG A 82 10.99 11.58 5.00
N LEU A 83 12.04 10.78 5.12
CA LEU A 83 13.28 10.99 4.36
C LEU A 83 13.05 10.93 2.85
N GLY A 84 12.24 9.98 2.37
CA GLY A 84 11.88 9.91 0.97
C GLY A 84 11.12 11.15 0.49
N TYR A 85 10.22 11.70 1.31
CA TYR A 85 9.52 12.94 0.96
C TYR A 85 10.49 14.14 0.91
N VAL A 86 11.38 14.28 1.90
CA VAL A 86 12.40 15.33 1.94
C VAL A 86 13.28 15.28 0.69
N LEU A 87 13.79 14.09 0.35
CA LEU A 87 14.77 13.94 -0.71
C LEU A 87 14.18 14.11 -2.13
N PHE A 88 12.95 13.64 -2.36
CA PHE A 88 12.39 13.55 -3.70
C PHE A 88 11.33 14.60 -4.03
N TYR A 89 10.72 15.25 -3.02
CA TYR A 89 9.60 16.15 -3.27
C TYR A 89 9.84 17.60 -2.87
N GLN A 90 10.61 17.86 -1.81
CA GLN A 90 10.80 19.23 -1.30
C GLN A 90 12.23 19.49 -0.78
N PHE A 91 13.24 18.96 -1.42
CA PHE A 91 14.63 19.04 -0.98
C PHE A 91 15.09 20.48 -0.65
N GLU A 92 14.81 21.43 -1.53
CA GLU A 92 15.19 22.84 -1.35
C GLU A 92 14.53 23.48 -0.12
N ALA A 93 13.25 23.22 0.12
CA ALA A 93 12.52 23.74 1.27
C ALA A 93 13.11 23.25 2.61
N PHE A 94 13.60 22.01 2.62
CA PHE A 94 14.24 21.44 3.81
C PHE A 94 15.70 21.88 4.02
N LEU A 95 16.37 22.33 2.97
CA LEU A 95 17.68 22.99 3.11
C LEU A 95 17.55 24.36 3.80
N LEU A 96 16.42 25.07 3.58
CA LEU A 96 16.16 26.38 4.20
C LEU A 96 15.69 26.26 5.66
N ASP A 97 14.94 25.20 6.01
CA ASP A 97 14.50 24.89 7.38
C ASP A 97 14.70 23.40 7.70
N PRO A 98 15.93 22.99 8.10
CA PRO A 98 16.23 21.57 8.40
C PRO A 98 15.40 20.98 9.55
N LEU A 99 14.97 21.80 10.51
CA LEU A 99 14.15 21.34 11.64
C LEU A 99 12.75 20.86 11.17
N ARG A 100 12.31 21.27 10.00
CA ARG A 100 11.07 20.79 9.41
C ARG A 100 11.10 19.28 9.12
N ILE A 101 12.27 18.67 8.99
CA ILE A 101 12.41 17.21 8.77
C ILE A 101 11.72 16.42 9.88
N ILE A 102 11.85 16.85 11.13
CA ILE A 102 11.26 16.16 12.29
C ILE A 102 9.79 16.50 12.53
N ARG A 103 9.23 17.51 11.85
CA ARG A 103 7.83 17.92 12.00
C ARG A 103 6.92 17.04 11.14
N VAL A 104 6.83 15.74 11.49
CA VAL A 104 6.01 14.76 10.74
C VAL A 104 4.51 15.08 10.77
N TRP A 105 4.05 15.86 11.75
CA TRP A 105 2.66 16.31 11.89
C TRP A 105 2.23 17.36 10.86
N GLU A 106 3.18 18.00 10.15
CA GLU A 106 2.90 18.89 9.01
C GLU A 106 2.56 18.11 7.73
N GLY A 107 2.53 16.77 7.79
CA GLY A 107 2.33 15.90 6.63
C GLY A 107 3.60 15.73 5.79
N GLY A 108 3.43 15.19 4.59
CA GLY A 108 4.52 14.93 3.66
C GLY A 108 5.26 13.63 3.95
N MET A 109 4.69 12.54 3.40
CA MET A 109 5.24 11.19 3.46
C MET A 109 5.34 10.61 2.04
N SER A 110 6.44 9.94 1.76
CA SER A 110 6.65 9.23 0.50
C SER A 110 6.33 7.75 0.66
N PHE A 111 5.44 7.22 -0.17
CA PHE A 111 5.16 5.78 -0.19
C PHE A 111 6.42 4.95 -0.48
N HIS A 112 7.18 5.33 -1.51
CA HIS A 112 8.41 4.62 -1.87
C HIS A 112 9.47 4.69 -0.76
N GLY A 113 9.58 5.87 -0.11
CA GLY A 113 10.45 6.03 1.05
C GLY A 113 10.04 5.12 2.21
N GLY A 114 8.76 5.05 2.54
CA GLY A 114 8.23 4.15 3.56
C GLY A 114 8.48 2.68 3.24
N PHE A 115 8.23 2.27 2.01
CA PHE A 115 8.48 0.90 1.54
C PHE A 115 9.95 0.50 1.66
N MET A 116 10.87 1.35 1.20
CA MET A 116 12.31 1.12 1.35
C MET A 116 12.74 1.12 2.82
N GLY A 117 12.12 1.98 3.64
CA GLY A 117 12.34 2.03 5.09
C GLY A 117 11.96 0.71 5.77
N VAL A 118 10.82 0.11 5.41
CA VAL A 118 10.40 -1.21 5.92
C VAL A 118 11.40 -2.30 5.53
N ILE A 119 11.85 -2.32 4.27
CA ILE A 119 12.84 -3.31 3.81
C ILE A 119 14.14 -3.16 4.60
N LEU A 120 14.67 -1.94 4.71
CA LEU A 120 15.89 -1.69 5.44
C LEU A 120 15.77 -2.05 6.93
N ALA A 121 14.69 -1.65 7.58
CA ALA A 121 14.41 -1.99 8.98
C ALA A 121 14.34 -3.50 9.20
N GLY A 122 13.66 -4.23 8.30
CA GLY A 122 13.59 -5.69 8.33
C GLY A 122 14.97 -6.35 8.18
N LEU A 123 15.80 -5.87 7.25
CA LEU A 123 17.17 -6.39 7.06
C LEU A 123 18.07 -6.11 8.25
N LEU A 124 18.01 -4.89 8.83
CA LEU A 124 18.77 -4.52 10.03
C LEU A 124 18.31 -5.33 11.23
N TYR A 125 17.01 -5.55 11.39
CA TYR A 125 16.46 -6.41 12.43
C TYR A 125 16.95 -7.85 12.30
N CYS A 126 16.92 -8.42 11.08
CA CYS A 126 17.42 -9.78 10.84
C CYS A 126 18.91 -9.92 11.15
N ARG A 127 19.71 -8.91 10.80
CA ARG A 127 21.15 -8.87 11.17
C ARG A 127 21.34 -8.85 12.69
N LYS A 128 20.60 -8.01 13.40
CA LYS A 128 20.67 -7.90 14.88
C LYS A 128 20.28 -9.20 15.58
N THR A 129 19.31 -9.94 15.05
CA THR A 129 18.73 -11.13 15.68
C THR A 129 19.27 -12.44 15.13
N ASN A 130 20.18 -12.40 14.14
CA ASN A 130 20.66 -13.56 13.38
C ASN A 130 19.52 -14.40 12.77
N SER A 131 18.43 -13.74 12.37
CA SER A 131 17.26 -14.39 11.75
C SER A 131 17.41 -14.44 10.23
N ASN A 132 16.82 -15.47 9.60
CA ASN A 132 16.83 -15.59 8.15
C ASN A 132 15.97 -14.47 7.51
N PRO A 133 16.55 -13.54 6.72
CA PRO A 133 15.82 -12.42 6.15
C PRO A 133 14.73 -12.83 5.14
N TRP A 134 14.87 -13.96 4.48
CA TRP A 134 13.88 -14.47 3.54
C TRP A 134 12.65 -14.99 4.26
N SER A 135 12.82 -15.74 5.37
CA SER A 135 11.70 -16.23 6.17
C SER A 135 10.99 -15.10 6.92
N VAL A 136 11.74 -14.13 7.46
CA VAL A 136 11.16 -12.93 8.09
C VAL A 136 10.46 -12.06 7.04
N GLY A 137 11.04 -11.92 5.85
CA GLY A 137 10.41 -11.21 4.76
C GLY A 137 9.12 -11.87 4.27
N ASP A 138 9.05 -13.20 4.21
CA ASP A 138 7.83 -13.95 3.90
C ASP A 138 6.72 -13.66 4.94
N LEU A 139 7.08 -13.61 6.22
CA LEU A 139 6.18 -13.29 7.31
C LEU A 139 5.66 -11.84 7.21
N ILE A 140 6.53 -10.89 6.88
CA ILE A 140 6.15 -9.49 6.66
C ILE A 140 5.24 -9.38 5.42
N ALA A 141 5.59 -10.04 4.33
CA ALA A 141 4.82 -9.99 3.07
C ALA A 141 3.39 -10.52 3.26
N SER A 142 3.21 -11.65 3.97
CA SER A 142 1.88 -12.23 4.25
C SER A 142 0.98 -11.27 5.03
N SER A 143 1.55 -10.49 5.94
CA SER A 143 0.83 -9.55 6.79
C SER A 143 0.63 -8.16 6.17
N SER A 144 1.39 -7.80 5.13
CA SER A 144 1.32 -6.46 4.51
C SER A 144 -0.04 -6.15 3.88
N CYS A 145 -0.79 -7.17 3.47
CA CYS A 145 -2.11 -7.00 2.90
C CYS A 145 -3.12 -6.31 3.84
N PHE A 146 -2.96 -6.42 5.16
CA PHE A 146 -3.81 -5.70 6.11
C PHE A 146 -3.57 -4.19 6.04
N GLY A 147 -2.31 -3.76 5.94
CA GLY A 147 -1.97 -2.36 5.78
C GLY A 147 -2.51 -1.80 4.46
N LEU A 148 -2.39 -2.56 3.37
CA LEU A 148 -2.95 -2.19 2.06
C LEU A 148 -4.48 -2.07 2.14
N LEU A 149 -5.16 -3.07 2.68
CA LEU A 149 -6.62 -3.08 2.82
C LEU A 149 -7.14 -1.84 3.58
N PHE A 150 -6.67 -1.65 4.80
CA PHE A 150 -7.15 -0.57 5.65
C PHE A 150 -6.73 0.81 5.13
N GLY A 151 -5.52 0.93 4.57
CA GLY A 151 -5.07 2.17 3.94
C GLY A 151 -5.95 2.58 2.76
N ARG A 152 -6.39 1.62 1.91
CA ARG A 152 -7.29 1.92 0.78
C ARG A 152 -8.72 2.25 1.22
N ILE A 153 -9.20 1.61 2.29
CA ILE A 153 -10.48 1.99 2.90
C ILE A 153 -10.40 3.42 3.44
N ALA A 154 -9.29 3.80 4.08
CA ALA A 154 -9.09 5.18 4.55
C ALA A 154 -9.06 6.20 3.39
N ASN A 155 -8.38 5.88 2.27
CA ASN A 155 -8.40 6.72 1.07
C ASN A 155 -9.84 6.91 0.55
N PHE A 156 -10.65 5.86 0.56
CA PHE A 156 -12.06 5.93 0.17
C PHE A 156 -12.85 6.86 1.10
N ILE A 157 -12.74 6.68 2.43
CA ILE A 157 -13.42 7.53 3.43
C ILE A 157 -13.03 9.00 3.26
N ASN A 158 -11.76 9.29 2.95
CA ASN A 158 -11.27 10.65 2.70
C ASN A 158 -11.65 11.20 1.31
N ALA A 159 -12.39 10.44 0.50
CA ALA A 159 -12.76 10.83 -0.86
C ALA A 159 -11.56 11.25 -1.73
N GLU A 160 -10.42 10.57 -1.57
CA GLU A 160 -9.17 10.84 -2.31
C GLU A 160 -8.73 9.64 -3.15
N LEU A 161 -7.82 9.86 -4.12
CA LEU A 161 -7.28 8.81 -5.01
C LEU A 161 -8.37 8.05 -5.78
N TRP A 162 -9.46 8.71 -6.11
CA TRP A 162 -10.56 8.19 -6.92
C TRP A 162 -10.11 7.88 -8.35
N GLY A 163 -10.91 7.09 -9.06
CA GLY A 163 -10.64 6.64 -10.42
C GLY A 163 -11.08 7.62 -11.51
N ARG A 164 -10.92 7.16 -12.75
CA ARG A 164 -11.37 7.87 -13.95
C ARG A 164 -12.89 8.07 -13.95
N PRO A 165 -13.40 9.06 -14.69
CA PRO A 165 -14.83 9.18 -14.95
C PRO A 165 -15.41 7.90 -15.53
N THR A 166 -16.64 7.54 -15.14
CA THR A 166 -17.31 6.33 -15.59
C THR A 166 -18.83 6.46 -15.57
N ASP A 167 -19.46 5.82 -16.53
CA ASP A 167 -20.93 5.63 -16.59
C ASP A 167 -21.34 4.26 -16.04
N ALA A 168 -20.44 3.51 -15.46
CA ALA A 168 -20.75 2.21 -14.86
C ALA A 168 -21.77 2.37 -13.71
N PRO A 169 -22.70 1.40 -13.52
CA PRO A 169 -23.78 1.51 -12.53
C PRO A 169 -23.29 1.55 -11.07
N TRP A 170 -22.01 1.27 -10.84
CA TRP A 170 -21.32 1.39 -9.55
C TRP A 170 -20.37 2.59 -9.47
N GLY A 171 -20.43 3.52 -10.45
CA GLY A 171 -19.71 4.79 -10.38
C GLY A 171 -20.17 5.60 -9.19
N ILE A 172 -19.24 6.24 -8.48
CA ILE A 172 -19.52 7.01 -7.26
C ILE A 172 -19.30 8.50 -7.50
N ALA A 173 -20.23 9.32 -7.05
CA ALA A 173 -20.16 10.78 -7.06
C ALA A 173 -19.35 11.25 -5.83
N PHE A 174 -18.03 11.35 -5.96
CA PHE A 174 -17.18 11.85 -4.88
C PHE A 174 -17.43 13.34 -4.61
N PRO A 175 -17.47 13.80 -3.34
CA PRO A 175 -17.93 15.16 -2.99
C PRO A 175 -16.91 16.26 -3.27
N THR A 176 -15.66 15.95 -3.60
CA THR A 176 -14.61 16.95 -3.80
C THR A 176 -14.76 17.64 -5.14
N GLN A 177 -14.50 18.97 -5.19
CA GLN A 177 -14.58 19.75 -6.43
C GLN A 177 -13.68 19.15 -7.52
N ALA A 178 -12.47 18.68 -7.16
CA ALA A 178 -11.55 18.04 -8.10
C ALA A 178 -12.14 16.74 -8.70
N ALA A 179 -12.89 15.96 -7.91
CA ALA A 179 -13.55 14.75 -8.40
C ALA A 179 -14.72 15.07 -9.36
N GLN A 180 -15.42 16.19 -9.13
CA GLN A 180 -16.53 16.61 -9.97
C GLN A 180 -16.08 17.36 -11.24
N ASN A 181 -14.79 17.64 -11.39
CA ASN A 181 -14.25 18.26 -12.61
C ASN A 181 -14.09 17.21 -13.73
N CYS A 182 -15.21 16.84 -14.35
CA CYS A 182 -15.27 16.01 -15.55
C CYS A 182 -15.54 16.88 -16.78
N ALA A 183 -15.10 16.42 -17.95
CA ALA A 183 -15.39 17.10 -19.23
C ALA A 183 -16.85 16.93 -19.70
N GLN A 184 -17.78 16.85 -18.79
CA GLN A 184 -19.22 16.75 -19.02
C GLN A 184 -19.87 18.15 -18.92
N ALA A 185 -21.11 18.28 -19.42
CA ALA A 185 -21.82 19.53 -19.43
C ALA A 185 -21.95 20.13 -18.01
N LEU A 186 -21.93 21.46 -17.91
CA LEU A 186 -22.12 22.20 -16.66
C LEU A 186 -23.39 21.75 -15.94
N GLY A 187 -23.24 21.21 -14.72
CA GLY A 187 -24.36 20.79 -13.86
C GLY A 187 -24.64 19.29 -13.81
N GLU A 188 -23.92 18.47 -14.57
CA GLU A 188 -24.03 17.02 -14.44
C GLU A 188 -23.10 16.47 -13.35
N ILE A 189 -23.61 15.43 -12.63
CA ILE A 189 -22.84 14.75 -11.59
C ILE A 189 -21.83 13.81 -12.24
N CYS A 190 -20.56 13.98 -11.90
CA CYS A 190 -19.49 13.11 -12.39
C CYS A 190 -19.39 11.82 -11.56
N GLY A 191 -19.74 10.69 -12.17
CA GLY A 191 -19.46 9.36 -11.63
C GLY A 191 -17.99 8.97 -11.84
N ARG A 192 -17.34 8.40 -10.84
CA ARG A 192 -15.96 7.92 -10.93
C ARG A 192 -15.83 6.49 -10.43
N HIS A 193 -14.87 5.76 -11.00
CA HIS A 193 -14.51 4.45 -10.47
C HIS A 193 -14.02 4.57 -9.02
N PRO A 194 -14.55 3.79 -8.06
CA PRO A 194 -14.01 3.71 -6.70
C PRO A 194 -12.72 2.87 -6.70
N SER A 195 -11.66 3.38 -7.35
CA SER A 195 -10.39 2.66 -7.53
C SER A 195 -9.76 2.24 -6.21
N GLN A 196 -9.98 2.99 -5.13
CA GLN A 196 -9.53 2.64 -3.78
C GLN A 196 -10.13 1.30 -3.32
N LEU A 197 -11.41 1.03 -3.63
CA LEU A 197 -12.07 -0.22 -3.29
C LEU A 197 -11.60 -1.37 -4.17
N TYR A 198 -11.22 -1.11 -5.43
CA TYR A 198 -10.60 -2.11 -6.30
C TYR A 198 -9.22 -2.50 -5.77
N GLU A 199 -8.41 -1.52 -5.36
CA GLU A 199 -7.12 -1.74 -4.72
C GLU A 199 -7.28 -2.53 -3.41
N ALA A 200 -8.24 -2.15 -2.55
CA ALA A 200 -8.54 -2.86 -1.31
C ALA A 200 -8.91 -4.33 -1.56
N ALA A 201 -9.72 -4.60 -2.58
CA ALA A 201 -10.13 -5.95 -2.95
C ALA A 201 -8.96 -6.78 -3.51
N LEU A 202 -8.21 -6.24 -4.46
CA LEU A 202 -7.15 -6.97 -5.17
C LEU A 202 -5.87 -7.09 -4.33
N GLU A 203 -5.36 -5.97 -3.79
CA GLU A 203 -4.11 -5.90 -3.04
C GLU A 203 -4.29 -6.34 -1.58
N GLY A 204 -5.47 -6.08 -1.00
CA GLY A 204 -5.80 -6.46 0.38
C GLY A 204 -6.39 -7.87 0.48
N ILE A 205 -7.61 -8.08 -0.04
CA ILE A 205 -8.38 -9.32 0.23
C ILE A 205 -7.90 -10.48 -0.64
N ILE A 206 -7.86 -10.30 -1.97
CA ILE A 206 -7.58 -11.41 -2.90
C ILE A 206 -6.13 -11.86 -2.77
N LEU A 207 -5.18 -10.93 -2.73
CA LEU A 207 -3.77 -11.25 -2.55
C LEU A 207 -3.52 -11.96 -1.21
N PHE A 208 -4.14 -11.48 -0.12
CA PHE A 208 -4.10 -12.15 1.18
C PHE A 208 -4.64 -13.59 1.09
N ALA A 209 -5.81 -13.80 0.47
CA ALA A 209 -6.41 -15.12 0.34
C ALA A 209 -5.52 -16.09 -0.47
N VAL A 210 -4.90 -15.60 -1.55
CA VAL A 210 -3.95 -16.39 -2.35
C VAL A 210 -2.73 -16.78 -1.51
N MET A 211 -2.11 -15.82 -0.78
CA MET A 211 -0.96 -16.14 0.06
C MET A 211 -1.34 -17.09 1.20
N ALA A 212 -2.46 -16.87 1.87
CA ALA A 212 -2.95 -17.77 2.92
C ALA A 212 -3.16 -19.19 2.37
N PHE A 213 -3.79 -19.33 1.19
CA PHE A 213 -3.94 -20.64 0.54
C PHE A 213 -2.57 -21.31 0.30
N LEU A 214 -1.60 -20.57 -0.24
CA LEU A 214 -0.27 -21.11 -0.53
C LEU A 214 0.48 -21.48 0.76
N ILE A 215 0.34 -20.69 1.82
CA ILE A 215 0.94 -20.96 3.13
C ILE A 215 0.33 -22.22 3.76
N PHE A 216 -1.00 -22.25 3.92
CA PHE A 216 -1.65 -23.31 4.71
C PHE A 216 -1.92 -24.61 3.93
N LYS A 217 -2.15 -24.54 2.62
CA LYS A 217 -2.44 -25.72 1.79
C LYS A 217 -1.24 -26.23 1.01
N ARG A 218 -0.27 -25.38 0.71
CA ARG A 218 0.91 -25.71 -0.09
C ARG A 218 2.21 -25.63 0.68
N HIS A 219 2.19 -25.21 1.96
CA HIS A 219 3.33 -25.09 2.87
C HIS A 219 4.50 -24.26 2.29
N TRP A 220 4.18 -23.13 1.65
CA TRP A 220 5.18 -22.33 0.96
C TRP A 220 6.19 -21.64 1.86
N PHE A 221 5.93 -21.51 3.15
CA PHE A 221 6.94 -21.07 4.13
C PHE A 221 8.11 -22.04 4.32
N LYS A 222 7.97 -23.31 3.84
CA LYS A 222 9.07 -24.28 3.87
C LYS A 222 10.22 -23.92 2.91
N ILE A 223 9.98 -23.04 1.94
CA ILE A 223 10.99 -22.54 1.01
C ILE A 223 11.03 -21.01 1.16
N PRO A 224 11.99 -20.47 1.97
CA PRO A 224 12.07 -19.05 2.27
C PRO A 224 12.21 -18.17 1.02
N GLY A 225 11.40 -17.11 0.93
CA GLY A 225 11.33 -16.16 -0.18
C GLY A 225 10.18 -16.39 -1.14
N GLN A 226 9.42 -17.49 -1.04
CA GLN A 226 8.33 -17.76 -1.97
C GLN A 226 7.14 -16.82 -1.77
N ILE A 227 6.80 -16.48 -0.53
CA ILE A 227 5.67 -15.60 -0.22
C ILE A 227 6.01 -14.15 -0.58
N ILE A 228 7.25 -13.70 -0.35
CA ILE A 228 7.74 -12.42 -0.88
C ILE A 228 7.52 -12.36 -2.40
N GLY A 229 7.94 -13.41 -3.11
CA GLY A 229 7.80 -13.46 -4.56
C GLY A 229 6.34 -13.38 -5.02
N ILE A 230 5.41 -14.10 -4.37
CA ILE A 230 3.97 -14.02 -4.66
C ILE A 230 3.41 -12.64 -4.33
N PHE A 231 3.83 -12.03 -3.22
CA PHE A 231 3.42 -10.66 -2.88
C PHE A 231 3.82 -9.68 -4.00
N PHE A 232 5.06 -9.73 -4.47
CA PHE A 232 5.53 -8.86 -5.56
C PHE A 232 4.76 -9.10 -6.86
N ILE A 233 4.52 -10.36 -7.24
CA ILE A 233 3.74 -10.71 -8.44
C ILE A 233 2.30 -10.22 -8.28
N GLY A 234 1.64 -10.59 -7.21
CA GLY A 234 0.22 -10.30 -7.00
C GLY A 234 -0.05 -8.81 -6.86
N TYR A 235 0.75 -8.09 -6.06
CA TYR A 235 0.66 -6.64 -5.95
C TYR A 235 0.93 -5.95 -7.29
N GLY A 236 2.01 -6.35 -7.98
CA GLY A 236 2.35 -5.76 -9.28
C GLY A 236 1.25 -5.97 -10.33
N LEU A 237 0.66 -7.16 -10.42
CA LEU A 237 -0.47 -7.46 -11.32
C LEU A 237 -1.73 -6.68 -10.92
N ALA A 238 -2.08 -6.66 -9.63
CA ALA A 238 -3.21 -5.89 -9.13
C ALA A 238 -3.07 -4.41 -9.50
N ARG A 239 -1.88 -3.85 -9.29
CA ARG A 239 -1.59 -2.45 -9.62
C ARG A 239 -1.70 -2.18 -11.12
N VAL A 240 -1.16 -3.04 -11.98
CA VAL A 240 -1.30 -2.90 -13.44
C VAL A 240 -2.76 -2.90 -13.88
N ILE A 241 -3.60 -3.76 -13.28
CA ILE A 241 -5.03 -3.85 -13.58
C ILE A 241 -5.76 -2.59 -13.09
N VAL A 242 -5.57 -2.20 -11.82
CA VAL A 242 -6.28 -1.06 -11.23
C VAL A 242 -5.90 0.26 -11.89
N GLU A 243 -4.67 0.39 -12.35
CA GLU A 243 -4.20 1.61 -13.02
C GLU A 243 -5.00 1.96 -14.29
N SER A 244 -5.65 0.97 -14.91
CA SER A 244 -6.57 1.20 -16.03
C SER A 244 -7.85 1.96 -15.61
N PHE A 245 -8.22 1.88 -14.35
CA PHE A 245 -9.40 2.53 -13.75
C PHE A 245 -9.04 3.75 -12.92
N ARG A 246 -7.78 3.87 -12.51
CA ARG A 246 -7.32 4.96 -11.66
C ARG A 246 -7.10 6.23 -12.46
N GLN A 247 -7.41 7.37 -11.86
CA GLN A 247 -7.04 8.67 -12.40
C GLN A 247 -5.51 8.84 -12.26
N ALA A 248 -4.85 9.13 -13.36
CA ALA A 248 -3.41 9.45 -13.33
C ALA A 248 -3.16 10.75 -12.56
N ASP A 249 -1.98 10.87 -11.96
CA ASP A 249 -1.59 12.07 -11.24
C ASP A 249 -1.55 13.27 -12.20
N LEU A 250 -2.06 14.42 -11.77
CA LEU A 250 -2.28 15.62 -12.60
C LEU A 250 -1.02 16.09 -13.32
N GLN A 251 0.15 15.88 -12.72
CA GLN A 251 1.45 16.24 -13.32
C GLN A 251 1.77 15.50 -14.63
N PHE A 252 1.13 14.36 -14.90
CA PHE A 252 1.32 13.58 -16.13
C PHE A 252 0.22 13.79 -17.16
N ILE A 253 -0.84 14.54 -16.81
CA ILE A 253 -1.98 14.79 -17.67
C ILE A 253 -1.75 16.09 -18.43
N SER A 254 -1.93 16.04 -19.77
CA SER A 254 -1.96 17.20 -20.64
C SER A 254 -3.04 17.04 -21.71
N ILE A 255 -3.29 18.08 -22.52
CA ILE A 255 -4.26 18.02 -23.62
C ILE A 255 -3.89 16.89 -24.60
N ASP A 256 -2.60 16.71 -24.89
CA ASP A 256 -2.09 15.67 -25.80
C ASP A 256 -1.89 14.31 -25.10
N ASN A 257 -2.04 14.25 -23.78
CA ASN A 257 -1.85 13.06 -22.96
C ASN A 257 -2.91 12.95 -21.85
N PRO A 258 -4.18 12.83 -22.18
CA PRO A 258 -5.26 12.79 -21.19
C PRO A 258 -5.21 11.55 -20.28
N ASN A 259 -4.54 10.50 -20.72
CA ASN A 259 -4.36 9.26 -19.95
C ASN A 259 -3.19 9.29 -18.97
N GLY A 260 -2.31 10.32 -19.03
CA GLY A 260 -1.16 10.43 -18.14
C GLY A 260 -0.09 9.36 -18.37
N TYR A 261 0.14 8.95 -19.62
CA TYR A 261 1.19 7.98 -19.95
C TYR A 261 2.57 8.63 -19.84
N ILE A 262 3.52 7.92 -19.23
CA ILE A 262 4.92 8.35 -19.16
C ILE A 262 5.79 7.69 -20.25
N ILE A 263 5.40 6.50 -20.68
CA ILE A 263 5.97 5.83 -21.84
C ILE A 263 4.84 5.72 -22.87
N ARG A 264 5.03 6.28 -24.08
CA ARG A 264 4.02 6.30 -25.11
C ARG A 264 4.59 5.77 -26.41
N ILE A 265 3.86 4.84 -27.03
CA ILE A 265 4.16 4.31 -28.36
C ILE A 265 2.84 4.39 -29.15
N TYR A 266 2.72 5.40 -30.02
CA TYR A 266 1.48 5.74 -30.74
C TYR A 266 0.31 6.00 -29.76
N GLU A 267 -0.79 5.29 -29.91
CA GLU A 267 -2.01 5.35 -29.09
C GLU A 267 -1.89 4.58 -27.77
N LEU A 268 -0.92 3.68 -27.65
CA LEU A 268 -0.68 2.86 -26.47
C LEU A 268 0.34 3.53 -25.55
N GLY A 269 0.18 3.34 -24.25
CA GLY A 269 1.14 3.86 -23.28
C GLY A 269 1.05 3.17 -21.94
N LEU A 270 2.07 3.41 -21.14
CA LEU A 270 2.14 2.97 -19.76
C LEU A 270 2.11 4.17 -18.83
N THR A 271 1.26 4.11 -17.80
CA THR A 271 1.27 5.09 -16.72
C THR A 271 2.48 4.86 -15.80
N MET A 272 2.76 5.82 -14.91
CA MET A 272 3.81 5.68 -13.90
C MET A 272 3.58 4.43 -13.03
N GLY A 273 2.34 4.20 -12.60
CA GLY A 273 2.00 3.04 -11.79
C GLY A 273 2.27 1.71 -12.49
N GLN A 274 1.92 1.59 -13.78
CA GLN A 274 2.21 0.39 -14.57
C GLN A 274 3.71 0.20 -14.78
N THR A 275 4.44 1.28 -15.13
CA THR A 275 5.88 1.22 -15.38
C THR A 275 6.68 0.76 -14.16
N LEU A 276 6.28 1.18 -12.96
CA LEU A 276 6.93 0.75 -11.72
C LEU A 276 6.50 -0.65 -11.27
N SER A 277 5.29 -1.09 -11.64
CA SER A 277 4.74 -2.37 -11.18
C SER A 277 5.15 -3.56 -12.05
N ILE A 278 5.34 -3.36 -13.35
CA ILE A 278 5.80 -4.41 -14.26
C ILE A 278 7.15 -5.02 -13.81
N PRO A 279 8.19 -4.23 -13.49
CA PRO A 279 9.43 -4.76 -12.93
C PRO A 279 9.23 -5.56 -11.63
N MET A 280 8.28 -5.15 -10.77
CA MET A 280 7.99 -5.90 -9.54
C MET A 280 7.53 -7.34 -9.83
N VAL A 281 6.69 -7.54 -10.87
CA VAL A 281 6.27 -8.88 -11.28
C VAL A 281 7.47 -9.74 -11.67
N PHE A 282 8.39 -9.20 -12.47
CA PHE A 282 9.61 -9.93 -12.87
C PHE A 282 10.53 -10.22 -11.68
N ILE A 283 10.70 -9.26 -10.77
CA ILE A 283 11.45 -9.44 -9.52
C ILE A 283 10.81 -10.57 -8.69
N GLY A 284 9.49 -10.59 -8.54
CA GLY A 284 8.77 -11.64 -7.83
C GLY A 284 8.99 -13.03 -8.43
N ILE A 285 8.92 -13.15 -9.75
CA ILE A 285 9.23 -14.40 -10.48
C ILE A 285 10.67 -14.84 -10.22
N LEU A 286 11.62 -13.91 -10.30
CA LEU A 286 13.03 -14.18 -10.05
C LEU A 286 13.27 -14.65 -8.61
N ILE A 287 12.63 -14.01 -7.62
CA ILE A 287 12.73 -14.40 -6.20
C ILE A 287 12.25 -15.86 -6.02
N ILE A 288 11.09 -16.24 -6.57
CA ILE A 288 10.57 -17.60 -6.47
C ILE A 288 11.54 -18.60 -7.15
N TYR A 289 12.02 -18.25 -8.33
CA TYR A 289 12.97 -19.09 -9.04
C TYR A 289 14.24 -19.33 -8.23
N MET A 290 14.84 -18.28 -7.68
CA MET A 290 16.01 -18.35 -6.83
C MET A 290 15.76 -19.12 -5.52
N ALA A 291 14.60 -18.90 -4.87
CA ALA A 291 14.20 -19.61 -3.67
C ALA A 291 14.16 -21.13 -3.91
N ARG A 292 13.54 -21.57 -5.00
CA ARG A 292 13.45 -23.00 -5.36
C ARG A 292 14.79 -23.62 -5.75
N ARG A 293 15.71 -22.84 -6.29
CA ARG A 293 17.09 -23.34 -6.59
C ARG A 293 17.95 -23.57 -5.36
N ARG A 294 17.70 -22.84 -4.26
CA ARG A 294 18.46 -23.01 -3.00
C ARG A 294 18.14 -24.32 -2.27
N VAL A 295 17.02 -24.96 -2.58
CA VAL A 295 16.53 -26.17 -1.91
C VAL A 295 16.81 -27.44 -2.74
N LYS A 296 17.21 -27.27 -4.01
CA LYS A 296 17.74 -28.34 -4.86
C LYS A 296 19.24 -28.50 -4.65
#